data_9fb81ee83d283cee07b52290cf43cf18
#
_entry.id   9fb81ee83d283cee07b52290cf43cf18
#
_cell.length_a   1.000
_cell.length_b   1.000
_cell.length_c   1.000
_cell.angle_alpha   90.00
_cell.angle_beta   90.00
_cell.angle_gamma   90.00
#
_symmetry.space_group_name_H-M   'P 1'
#
loop_
_entity.id
_entity.type
_entity.pdbx_description
1 polymer ?
#
loop_
_entity_poly.entity_id
_entity_poly.type
_entity_poly.pdbx_seq_one_letter_code
_entity_poly.pdbx_strand_id
1 'polypeptide(L)'
;KTEKAVILKGEKLPFNHFAILHGYIPVSEIKQAAAKYGVTINQYLLGTFTWAIYKEYLKGQPSKRPISTVVPVNLRPYFNSNTTKNFFAVVSAYFKPEKDTYTFEDVLHIIADSLKEQINKENLEKLLSYNVSNEVNFIIRAVPRVFKSIAMRRIYKASLKANTSTITN
;
A
#
# COMPACT_ATOMS: atom_id res chain seq x y z
N LYS A 1 16.14 4.13 5.15
CA LYS A 1 15.34 5.21 5.79
C LYS A 1 14.06 5.34 4.98
N THR A 2 12.91 5.03 5.55
CA THR A 2 11.63 5.08 4.83
C THR A 2 11.31 6.53 4.47
N GLU A 3 11.06 6.80 3.19
CA GLU A 3 10.69 8.13 2.71
C GLU A 3 9.28 8.49 3.22
N LYS A 4 9.06 9.75 3.55
CA LYS A 4 7.74 10.22 3.99
C LYS A 4 6.84 10.38 2.77
N ALA A 5 5.66 9.79 2.82
CA ALA A 5 4.65 9.92 1.76
C ALA A 5 3.87 11.24 1.83
N VAL A 6 3.13 11.52 0.77
CA VAL A 6 2.08 12.54 0.74
C VAL A 6 1.01 12.17 1.77
N ILE A 7 0.70 13.07 2.67
CA ILE A 7 -0.37 12.89 3.66
C ILE A 7 -1.57 13.71 3.22
N LEU A 8 -2.67 13.03 2.91
CA LEU A 8 -3.92 13.69 2.55
C LEU A 8 -4.47 14.45 3.76
N LYS A 9 -4.80 15.70 3.54
CA LYS A 9 -5.46 16.55 4.54
C LYS A 9 -6.89 16.81 4.06
N GLY A 10 -7.82 16.76 4.97
CA GLY A 10 -9.24 17.03 4.73
C GLY A 10 -9.87 17.68 5.95
N GLU A 11 -11.15 17.91 5.89
CA GLU A 11 -11.93 18.34 7.04
C GLU A 11 -11.94 17.28 8.12
N LYS A 12 -11.78 17.71 9.37
CA LYS A 12 -11.85 16.80 10.52
C LYS A 12 -13.30 16.60 10.89
N LEU A 13 -13.71 15.34 10.94
CA LEU A 13 -14.99 15.00 11.53
C LEU A 13 -14.97 15.21 13.06
N PRO A 14 -16.12 15.45 13.69
CA PRO A 14 -16.23 15.49 15.15
C PRO A 14 -15.66 14.24 15.80
N PHE A 15 -15.28 14.35 17.07
CA PHE A 15 -14.72 13.23 17.82
C PHE A 15 -15.65 12.00 17.79
N ASN A 16 -15.06 10.83 17.54
CA ASN A 16 -15.78 9.55 17.35
C ASN A 16 -16.73 9.46 16.15
N HIS A 17 -16.64 10.39 15.18
CA HIS A 17 -17.37 10.28 13.93
C HIS A 17 -16.47 9.73 12.82
N PHE A 18 -17.05 8.97 11.92
CA PHE A 18 -16.45 8.52 10.67
C PHE A 18 -17.47 8.66 9.54
N ALA A 19 -16.99 8.79 8.33
CA ALA A 19 -17.84 8.83 7.14
C ALA A 19 -17.47 7.67 6.22
N ILE A 20 -18.47 7.07 5.59
CA ILE A 20 -18.31 6.01 4.61
C ILE A 20 -18.93 6.50 3.31
N LEU A 21 -18.16 6.35 2.23
CA LEU A 21 -18.63 6.60 0.87
C LEU A 21 -18.75 5.25 0.15
N HIS A 22 -19.91 4.95 -0.40
CA HIS A 22 -20.16 3.75 -1.18
C HIS A 22 -20.23 4.09 -2.66
N GLY A 23 -19.55 3.28 -3.48
CA GLY A 23 -19.64 3.32 -4.93
C GLY A 23 -19.83 1.90 -5.46
N TYR A 24 -20.70 1.74 -6.48
CA TYR A 24 -20.97 0.45 -7.10
C TYR A 24 -20.62 0.53 -8.59
N ILE A 25 -19.74 -0.36 -9.02
CA ILE A 25 -19.33 -0.47 -10.41
C ILE A 25 -19.42 -1.95 -10.81
N PRO A 26 -20.01 -2.30 -11.96
CA PRO A 26 -20.04 -3.67 -12.45
C PRO A 26 -18.60 -4.20 -12.63
N VAL A 27 -18.33 -5.39 -12.09
CA VAL A 27 -17.01 -6.02 -12.18
C VAL A 27 -16.57 -6.22 -13.65
N SER A 28 -17.52 -6.50 -14.55
CA SER A 28 -17.27 -6.64 -15.98
C SER A 28 -16.69 -5.37 -16.61
N GLU A 29 -17.21 -4.20 -16.22
CA GLU A 29 -16.71 -2.91 -16.73
C GLU A 29 -15.29 -2.61 -16.25
N ILE A 30 -15.00 -2.84 -14.96
CA ILE A 30 -13.65 -2.67 -14.42
C ILE A 30 -12.68 -3.65 -15.09
N LYS A 31 -13.11 -4.91 -15.30
CA LYS A 31 -12.29 -5.92 -15.97
C LYS A 31 -11.96 -5.52 -17.40
N GLN A 32 -12.94 -5.01 -18.15
CA GLN A 32 -12.73 -4.51 -19.51
C GLN A 32 -11.79 -3.30 -19.51
N ALA A 33 -11.99 -2.34 -18.60
CA ALA A 33 -11.14 -1.18 -18.48
C ALA A 33 -9.68 -1.56 -18.16
N ALA A 34 -9.46 -2.46 -17.20
CA ALA A 34 -8.14 -2.96 -16.85
C ALA A 34 -7.46 -3.70 -18.02
N ALA A 35 -8.22 -4.51 -18.77
CA ALA A 35 -7.72 -5.26 -19.92
C ALA A 35 -7.22 -4.35 -21.05
N LYS A 36 -7.83 -3.18 -21.26
CA LYS A 36 -7.36 -2.20 -22.28
C LYS A 36 -5.92 -1.74 -22.03
N TYR A 37 -5.49 -1.71 -20.77
CA TYR A 37 -4.14 -1.31 -20.37
C TYR A 37 -3.21 -2.49 -20.05
N GLY A 38 -3.68 -3.74 -20.23
CA GLY A 38 -2.88 -4.93 -19.96
C GLY A 38 -2.56 -5.14 -18.48
N VAL A 39 -3.39 -4.62 -17.57
CA VAL A 39 -3.18 -4.68 -16.11
C VAL A 39 -4.28 -5.48 -15.41
N THR A 40 -4.02 -5.91 -14.19
CA THR A 40 -5.04 -6.56 -13.35
C THR A 40 -6.04 -5.54 -12.79
N ILE A 41 -7.20 -6.01 -12.34
CA ILE A 41 -8.21 -5.15 -11.68
C ILE A 41 -7.59 -4.38 -10.50
N ASN A 42 -6.81 -5.06 -9.66
CA ASN A 42 -6.16 -4.41 -8.51
C ASN A 42 -5.18 -3.32 -8.93
N GLN A 43 -4.36 -3.58 -9.96
CA GLN A 43 -3.43 -2.58 -10.50
C GLN A 43 -4.19 -1.39 -11.09
N TYR A 44 -5.28 -1.66 -11.80
CA TYR A 44 -6.13 -0.62 -12.37
C TYR A 44 -6.76 0.27 -11.29
N LEU A 45 -7.35 -0.32 -10.25
CA LEU A 45 -7.94 0.43 -9.14
C LEU A 45 -6.90 1.25 -8.38
N LEU A 46 -5.72 0.68 -8.12
CA LEU A 46 -4.61 1.39 -7.47
C LEU A 46 -4.06 2.52 -8.33
N GLY A 47 -3.90 2.29 -9.63
CA GLY A 47 -3.48 3.32 -10.58
C GLY A 47 -4.49 4.47 -10.65
N THR A 48 -5.78 4.15 -10.75
CA THR A 48 -6.87 5.15 -10.76
C THR A 48 -6.89 5.96 -9.47
N PHE A 49 -6.76 5.32 -8.31
CA PHE A 49 -6.71 6.00 -7.03
C PHE A 49 -5.48 6.91 -6.91
N THR A 50 -4.31 6.42 -7.33
CA THR A 50 -3.07 7.21 -7.33
C THR A 50 -3.17 8.39 -8.28
N TRP A 51 -3.75 8.19 -9.46
CA TRP A 51 -4.02 9.24 -10.43
C TRP A 51 -4.95 10.32 -9.88
N ALA A 52 -6.03 9.92 -9.21
CA ALA A 52 -6.95 10.85 -8.58
C ALA A 52 -6.23 11.73 -7.53
N ILE A 53 -5.38 11.14 -6.68
CA ILE A 53 -4.56 11.91 -5.73
C ILE A 53 -3.61 12.86 -6.46
N TYR A 54 -2.93 12.40 -7.51
CA TYR A 54 -2.02 13.21 -8.28
C TYR A 54 -2.74 14.40 -8.93
N LYS A 55 -3.88 14.18 -9.58
CA LYS A 55 -4.64 15.23 -10.27
C LYS A 55 -5.37 16.16 -9.31
N GLU A 56 -6.09 15.61 -8.34
CA GLU A 56 -6.99 16.40 -7.50
C GLU A 56 -6.29 17.01 -6.29
N TYR A 57 -5.41 16.26 -5.64
CA TYR A 57 -4.74 16.73 -4.43
C TYR A 57 -3.42 17.46 -4.72
N LEU A 58 -2.58 16.91 -5.59
CA LEU A 58 -1.32 17.54 -6.01
C LEU A 58 -1.49 18.50 -7.19
N LYS A 59 -2.69 18.58 -7.77
CA LYS A 59 -2.99 19.46 -8.94
C LYS A 59 -2.08 19.20 -10.15
N GLY A 60 -1.64 17.95 -10.31
CA GLY A 60 -0.74 17.54 -11.37
C GLY A 60 0.69 18.07 -11.21
N GLN A 61 1.06 18.59 -10.05
CA GLN A 61 2.37 19.17 -9.81
C GLN A 61 3.38 18.15 -9.27
N PRO A 62 4.70 18.36 -9.51
CA PRO A 62 5.75 17.55 -8.91
C PRO A 62 5.70 17.60 -7.38
N SER A 63 6.12 16.50 -6.76
CA SER A 63 6.17 16.40 -5.30
C SER A 63 7.47 15.75 -4.84
N LYS A 64 8.08 16.34 -3.81
CA LYS A 64 9.22 15.73 -3.12
C LYS A 64 8.85 14.45 -2.37
N ARG A 65 7.56 14.23 -2.12
CA ARG A 65 7.04 13.07 -1.42
C ARG A 65 6.26 12.18 -2.37
N PRO A 66 6.44 10.87 -2.28
CA PRO A 66 5.67 9.93 -3.09
C PRO A 66 4.21 9.82 -2.61
N ILE A 67 3.34 9.43 -3.52
CA ILE A 67 2.06 8.80 -3.18
C ILE A 67 2.36 7.33 -2.96
N SER A 68 2.10 6.84 -1.76
CA SER A 68 2.36 5.45 -1.36
C SER A 68 1.07 4.83 -0.82
N THR A 69 0.59 3.80 -1.49
CA THR A 69 -0.63 3.09 -1.10
C THR A 69 -0.31 1.68 -0.66
N VAL A 70 -0.71 1.35 0.56
CA VAL A 70 -0.50 0.03 1.16
C VAL A 70 -1.52 -0.96 0.64
N VAL A 71 -1.05 -2.15 0.27
CA VAL A 71 -1.86 -3.26 -0.26
C VAL A 71 -1.53 -4.55 0.49
N PRO A 72 -2.48 -5.18 1.18
CA PRO A 72 -2.29 -6.52 1.71
C PRO A 72 -2.37 -7.55 0.57
N VAL A 73 -1.40 -8.44 0.53
CA VAL A 73 -1.28 -9.52 -0.47
C VAL A 73 -1.48 -10.86 0.20
N ASN A 74 -2.45 -11.64 -0.26
CA ASN A 74 -2.67 -12.99 0.21
C ASN A 74 -1.48 -13.89 -0.17
N LEU A 75 -0.85 -14.52 0.81
CA LEU A 75 0.33 -15.36 0.62
C LEU A 75 0.01 -16.81 0.29
N ARG A 76 -1.23 -17.26 0.50
CA ARG A 76 -1.61 -18.67 0.30
C ARG A 76 -1.27 -19.21 -1.09
N PRO A 77 -1.53 -18.48 -2.19
CA PRO A 77 -1.17 -18.96 -3.54
C PRO A 77 0.33 -19.13 -3.76
N TYR A 78 1.16 -18.35 -3.08
CA TYR A 78 2.61 -18.34 -3.25
C TYR A 78 3.31 -19.45 -2.45
N PHE A 79 2.71 -19.88 -1.32
CA PHE A 79 3.30 -20.83 -0.38
C PHE A 79 2.49 -22.11 -0.22
N ASN A 80 1.51 -22.34 -1.08
CA ASN A 80 0.65 -23.53 -1.08
C ASN A 80 0.10 -23.87 0.32
N SER A 81 -0.41 -22.85 1.03
CA SER A 81 -0.86 -22.97 2.41
C SER A 81 -2.38 -23.00 2.51
N ASN A 82 -2.92 -23.96 3.26
CA ASN A 82 -4.35 -24.08 3.54
C ASN A 82 -4.73 -23.50 4.91
N THR A 83 -3.87 -22.67 5.51
CA THR A 83 -4.16 -22.08 6.82
C THR A 83 -5.41 -21.20 6.77
N THR A 84 -6.24 -21.30 7.81
CA THR A 84 -7.40 -20.42 8.03
C THR A 84 -7.03 -19.13 8.77
N LYS A 85 -5.81 -19.04 9.31
CA LYS A 85 -5.29 -17.83 9.97
C LYS A 85 -4.98 -16.73 8.96
N ASN A 86 -4.85 -15.51 9.44
CA ASN A 86 -4.40 -14.39 8.61
C ASN A 86 -2.99 -14.68 8.07
N PHE A 87 -2.90 -14.85 6.75
CA PHE A 87 -1.65 -15.16 6.07
C PHE A 87 -1.50 -14.22 4.87
N PHE A 88 -0.99 -13.03 5.14
CA PHE A 88 -0.77 -11.99 4.15
C PHE A 88 0.55 -11.26 4.41
N ALA A 89 1.11 -10.69 3.35
CA ALA A 89 2.17 -9.69 3.42
C ALA A 89 1.60 -8.32 3.05
N VAL A 90 2.31 -7.28 3.44
CA VAL A 90 1.97 -5.89 3.10
C VAL A 90 3.00 -5.36 2.14
N VAL A 91 2.57 -4.90 0.98
CA VAL A 91 3.39 -4.21 -0.01
C VAL A 91 2.89 -2.78 -0.19
N SER A 92 3.71 -1.92 -0.79
CA SER A 92 3.32 -0.52 -1.02
C SER A 92 3.46 -0.20 -2.50
N ALA A 93 2.34 0.11 -3.16
CA ALA A 93 2.36 0.71 -4.48
C ALA A 93 2.89 2.15 -4.38
N TYR A 94 3.90 2.46 -5.17
CA TYR A 94 4.69 3.67 -5.01
C TYR A 94 4.72 4.48 -6.31
N PHE A 95 4.35 5.76 -6.21
CA PHE A 95 4.46 6.72 -7.31
C PHE A 95 5.03 8.04 -6.80
N LYS A 96 6.14 8.49 -7.37
CA LYS A 96 6.75 9.78 -7.09
C LYS A 96 6.66 10.68 -8.31
N PRO A 97 5.84 11.74 -8.27
CA PRO A 97 5.73 12.67 -9.39
C PRO A 97 6.95 13.59 -9.39
N GLU A 98 7.94 13.28 -10.22
CA GLU A 98 9.19 14.04 -10.38
C GLU A 98 9.17 14.96 -11.61
N LYS A 99 8.28 14.68 -12.58
CA LYS A 99 8.09 15.46 -13.81
C LYS A 99 6.88 16.38 -13.69
N ASP A 100 6.84 17.41 -14.52
CA ASP A 100 5.72 18.36 -14.54
C ASP A 100 4.43 17.77 -15.13
N THR A 101 4.53 16.69 -15.90
CA THR A 101 3.35 16.08 -16.52
C THR A 101 3.47 14.57 -16.59
N TYR A 102 2.40 13.90 -16.15
CA TYR A 102 2.16 12.47 -16.35
C TYR A 102 0.79 12.27 -16.96
N THR A 103 0.64 11.25 -17.79
CA THR A 103 -0.66 10.76 -18.26
C THR A 103 -1.23 9.74 -17.27
N PHE A 104 -2.51 9.41 -17.39
CA PHE A 104 -3.12 8.33 -16.62
C PHE A 104 -2.38 7.00 -16.82
N GLU A 105 -2.03 6.73 -18.09
CA GLU A 105 -1.33 5.50 -18.47
C GLU A 105 0.06 5.41 -17.86
N ASP A 106 0.82 6.52 -17.81
CA ASP A 106 2.13 6.56 -17.15
C ASP A 106 2.02 6.17 -15.68
N VAL A 107 1.08 6.78 -14.95
CA VAL A 107 0.88 6.49 -13.52
C VAL A 107 0.42 5.05 -13.31
N LEU A 108 -0.47 4.56 -14.16
CA LEU A 108 -0.98 3.19 -14.11
C LEU A 108 0.15 2.17 -14.28
N HIS A 109 1.01 2.36 -15.28
CA HIS A 109 2.13 1.45 -15.52
C HIS A 109 3.19 1.53 -14.42
N ILE A 110 3.52 2.72 -13.92
CA ILE A 110 4.44 2.88 -12.77
C ILE A 110 3.92 2.11 -11.55
N ILE A 111 2.63 2.21 -11.25
CA ILE A 111 2.01 1.47 -10.14
C ILE A 111 2.00 -0.04 -10.41
N ALA A 112 1.68 -0.47 -11.63
CA ALA A 112 1.67 -1.87 -12.01
C ALA A 112 3.06 -2.51 -11.87
N ASP A 113 4.10 -1.82 -12.32
CA ASP A 113 5.49 -2.29 -12.26
C ASP A 113 6.01 -2.30 -10.82
N SER A 114 5.70 -1.26 -10.03
CA SER A 114 6.02 -1.22 -8.59
C SER A 114 5.42 -2.41 -7.83
N LEU A 115 4.21 -2.84 -8.19
CA LEU A 115 3.58 -4.02 -7.59
C LEU A 115 4.22 -5.32 -8.08
N LYS A 116 4.48 -5.46 -9.39
CA LYS A 116 5.13 -6.66 -9.95
C LYS A 116 6.50 -6.91 -9.34
N GLU A 117 7.28 -5.85 -9.14
CA GLU A 117 8.60 -5.94 -8.52
C GLU A 117 8.52 -6.48 -7.09
N GLN A 118 7.50 -6.10 -6.33
CA GLN A 118 7.35 -6.51 -4.93
C GLN A 118 6.60 -7.84 -4.76
N ILE A 119 5.59 -8.11 -5.62
CA ILE A 119 4.73 -9.30 -5.52
C ILE A 119 5.32 -10.44 -6.37
N ASN A 120 6.49 -10.89 -6.01
CA ASN A 120 7.07 -12.14 -6.50
C ASN A 120 7.46 -13.04 -5.33
N LYS A 121 7.58 -14.33 -5.60
CA LYS A 121 7.81 -15.33 -4.56
C LYS A 121 9.06 -15.04 -3.73
N GLU A 122 10.15 -14.65 -4.38
CA GLU A 122 11.44 -14.37 -3.70
C GLU A 122 11.33 -13.19 -2.72
N ASN A 123 10.73 -12.09 -3.14
CA ASN A 123 10.56 -10.91 -2.29
C ASN A 123 9.56 -11.17 -1.15
N LEU A 124 8.50 -11.93 -1.41
CA LEU A 124 7.53 -12.34 -0.39
C LEU A 124 8.17 -13.30 0.63
N GLU A 125 9.06 -14.22 0.20
CA GLU A 125 9.86 -15.07 1.09
C GLU A 125 10.79 -14.24 1.98
N LYS A 126 11.48 -13.26 1.42
CA LYS A 126 12.36 -12.35 2.19
C LYS A 126 11.56 -11.58 3.25
N LEU A 127 10.39 -11.04 2.88
CA LEU A 127 9.48 -10.34 3.81
C LEU A 127 9.01 -11.27 4.94
N LEU A 128 8.59 -12.48 4.60
CA LEU A 128 8.13 -13.45 5.57
C LEU A 128 9.26 -13.89 6.50
N SER A 129 10.42 -14.22 5.95
CA SER A 129 11.61 -14.63 6.71
C SER A 129 12.06 -13.53 7.68
N TYR A 130 12.03 -12.27 7.26
CA TYR A 130 12.37 -11.14 8.13
C TYR A 130 11.39 -11.03 9.32
N ASN A 131 10.09 -11.18 9.08
CA ASN A 131 9.07 -11.12 10.13
C ASN A 131 9.22 -12.29 11.11
N VAL A 132 9.40 -13.51 10.62
CA VAL A 132 9.60 -14.71 11.44
C VAL A 132 10.88 -14.61 12.24
N SER A 133 11.98 -14.18 11.64
CA SER A 133 13.26 -14.00 12.33
C SER A 133 13.16 -13.05 13.53
N ASN A 134 12.37 -11.97 13.39
CA ASN A 134 12.14 -11.04 14.48
C ASN A 134 11.27 -11.65 15.61
N GLU A 135 10.31 -12.52 15.26
CA GLU A 135 9.47 -13.20 16.27
C GLU A 135 10.23 -14.25 17.07
N VAL A 136 11.13 -15.02 16.43
CA VAL A 136 11.89 -16.08 17.10
C VAL A 136 13.15 -15.58 17.79
N ASN A 137 13.55 -14.34 17.57
CA ASN A 137 14.74 -13.78 18.17
C ASN A 137 14.62 -13.70 19.70
N PHE A 138 15.47 -14.46 20.41
CA PHE A 138 15.46 -14.56 21.86
C PHE A 138 15.64 -13.22 22.54
N ILE A 139 16.52 -12.35 22.03
CA ILE A 139 16.77 -11.00 22.59
C ILE A 139 15.48 -10.17 22.52
N ILE A 140 14.81 -10.17 21.36
CA ILE A 140 13.53 -9.45 21.19
C ILE A 140 12.46 -10.02 22.11
N ARG A 141 12.42 -11.33 22.31
CA ARG A 141 11.45 -11.98 23.22
C ARG A 141 11.70 -11.62 24.68
N ALA A 142 12.95 -11.49 25.09
CA ALA A 142 13.35 -11.14 26.46
C ALA A 142 13.04 -9.68 26.84
N VAL A 143 12.85 -8.77 25.88
CA VAL A 143 12.54 -7.37 26.16
C VAL A 143 11.19 -7.24 26.89
N PRO A 144 11.10 -6.54 28.05
CA PRO A 144 9.84 -6.32 28.75
C PRO A 144 8.79 -5.60 27.90
N ARG A 145 7.51 -5.92 28.11
CA ARG A 145 6.37 -5.41 27.31
C ARG A 145 6.32 -3.88 27.25
N VAL A 146 6.69 -3.20 28.32
CA VAL A 146 6.69 -1.72 28.38
C VAL A 146 7.60 -1.13 27.30
N PHE A 147 8.83 -1.64 27.18
CA PHE A 147 9.78 -1.16 26.17
C PHE A 147 9.33 -1.54 24.74
N LYS A 148 8.77 -2.74 24.56
CA LYS A 148 8.16 -3.15 23.30
C LYS A 148 7.03 -2.20 22.89
N SER A 149 6.16 -1.81 23.79
CA SER A 149 5.05 -0.92 23.49
C SER A 149 5.50 0.47 23.06
N ILE A 150 6.57 0.99 23.68
CA ILE A 150 7.18 2.28 23.29
C ILE A 150 7.80 2.18 21.90
N ALA A 151 8.58 1.11 21.63
CA ALA A 151 9.18 0.86 20.33
C ALA A 151 8.11 0.72 19.24
N MET A 152 7.06 -0.08 19.50
CA MET A 152 5.95 -0.28 18.54
C MET A 152 5.19 1.02 18.28
N ARG A 153 4.96 1.87 19.26
CA ARG A 153 4.36 3.20 19.04
C ARG A 153 5.20 4.07 18.13
N ARG A 154 6.53 4.04 18.27
CA ARG A 154 7.44 4.80 17.38
C ARG A 154 7.43 4.26 15.96
N ILE A 155 7.48 2.93 15.80
CA ILE A 155 7.39 2.26 14.50
C ILE A 155 6.05 2.59 13.83
N TYR A 156 4.95 2.46 14.57
CA TYR A 156 3.62 2.79 14.07
C TYR A 156 3.50 4.26 13.60
N LYS A 157 3.98 5.21 14.42
CA LYS A 157 4.00 6.64 14.02
C LYS A 157 4.87 6.90 12.79
N ALA A 158 5.96 6.18 12.62
CA ALA A 158 6.80 6.26 11.44
C ALA A 158 6.09 5.68 10.20
N SER A 159 5.44 4.52 10.37
CA SER A 159 4.64 3.85 9.33
C SER A 159 3.49 4.72 8.82
N LEU A 160 2.77 5.41 9.72
CA LEU A 160 1.71 6.36 9.33
C LEU A 160 2.21 7.50 8.43
N LYS A 161 3.48 7.88 8.55
CA LYS A 161 4.09 8.94 7.72
C LYS A 161 4.64 8.40 6.39
N ALA A 162 4.80 7.10 6.26
CA ALA A 162 5.35 6.45 5.09
C ALA A 162 4.28 6.11 4.04
N ASN A 163 3.00 6.18 4.41
CA ASN A 163 1.90 5.76 3.56
C ASN A 163 0.86 6.88 3.43
N THR A 164 0.35 7.04 2.21
CA THR A 164 -0.73 7.98 1.90
C THR A 164 -2.08 7.39 2.25
N SER A 165 -2.29 6.11 1.90
CA SER A 165 -3.55 5.40 2.10
C SER A 165 -3.34 3.87 2.11
N THR A 166 -4.43 3.15 2.33
CA THR A 166 -4.47 1.68 2.24
C THR A 166 -5.65 1.28 1.38
N ILE A 167 -5.42 0.36 0.44
CA ILE A 167 -6.48 -0.26 -0.37
C ILE A 167 -6.44 -1.76 -0.13
N THR A 168 -7.60 -2.34 0.16
CA THR A 168 -7.79 -3.78 0.33
C THR A 168 -9.00 -4.25 -0.46
N ASN A 169 -8.96 -5.49 -0.92
CA ASN A 169 -10.08 -6.19 -1.55
C ASN A 169 -10.37 -7.50 -0.81
#